data_d386f13437ad96e5b51fec3909da6c8b
#
_entry.id   d386f13437ad96e5b51fec3909da6c8b
#
_cell.length_a   1.000
_cell.length_b   1.000
_cell.length_c   1.000
_cell.angle_alpha   90.00
_cell.angle_beta   90.00
_cell.angle_gamma   90.00
#
_symmetry.space_group_name_H-M   'P 1'
#
loop_
_entity.id
_entity.type
_entity.pdbx_description
1 polymer ?
#
loop_
_entity_poly.entity_id
_entity_poly.type
_entity_poly.pdbx_seq_one_letter_code
_entity_poly.pdbx_strand_id
1 'polypeptide(L)'
;MALKSIQPARRHLADEVYEQLMDAIMNREIGPDNRLVQARLAAELSISRTPVREALMQLEQEGVLEVSSRDSFRLYLINDKEFRDLYQARAAIEGQCARILADKPKPETIAEIRKTVKFEENIEGADAKAYFDANRAIHRKFVEMAGNRFLLEMFDMVWRKVMAFPFMLQFRTSILLSLWEITWRS
;
A
#
# COMPACT_ATOMS: atom_id res chain seq x y z
N MET A 1 -13.29 28.07 -22.43
CA MET A 1 -14.06 27.19 -21.55
C MET A 1 -13.77 27.59 -20.10
N ALA A 2 -14.75 28.14 -19.37
CA ALA A 2 -14.51 28.61 -18.00
C ALA A 2 -15.00 27.52 -17.02
N LEU A 3 -14.07 26.91 -16.30
CA LEU A 3 -14.39 25.97 -15.24
C LEU A 3 -14.90 26.75 -14.01
N LYS A 4 -16.02 26.31 -13.44
CA LYS A 4 -16.59 26.92 -12.23
C LYS A 4 -16.03 26.26 -10.97
N SER A 5 -15.97 27.03 -9.90
CA SER A 5 -15.48 26.63 -8.57
C SER A 5 -16.12 25.32 -8.06
N ILE A 6 -15.27 24.37 -7.64
CA ILE A 6 -15.66 23.11 -6.98
C ILE A 6 -15.54 23.32 -5.47
N GLN A 7 -16.57 22.94 -4.69
CA GLN A 7 -16.51 23.04 -3.23
C GLN A 7 -15.64 21.94 -2.63
N PRO A 8 -14.64 22.26 -1.77
CA PRO A 8 -13.64 21.31 -1.26
C PRO A 8 -14.16 20.28 -0.23
N ALA A 9 -15.32 20.53 0.39
CA ALA A 9 -15.83 19.71 1.50
C ALA A 9 -16.11 18.22 1.15
N ARG A 10 -16.40 17.89 -0.13
CA ARG A 10 -16.70 16.50 -0.51
C ARG A 10 -15.47 15.60 -0.59
N ARG A 11 -14.30 16.12 -0.94
CA ARG A 11 -13.06 15.35 -0.96
C ARG A 11 -12.69 14.82 0.42
N HIS A 12 -12.85 15.64 1.43
CA HIS A 12 -12.51 15.27 2.81
C HIS A 12 -13.27 14.03 3.31
N LEU A 13 -14.58 13.92 3.02
CA LEU A 13 -15.39 12.75 3.43
C LEU A 13 -15.00 11.46 2.70
N ALA A 14 -14.65 11.53 1.43
CA ALA A 14 -14.19 10.34 0.69
C ALA A 14 -12.83 9.85 1.21
N ASP A 15 -11.93 10.79 1.53
CA ASP A 15 -10.64 10.47 2.13
C ASP A 15 -10.80 9.83 3.53
N GLU A 16 -11.71 10.36 4.36
CA GLU A 16 -12.02 9.77 5.68
C GLU A 16 -12.60 8.35 5.56
N VAL A 17 -13.51 8.13 4.63
CA VAL A 17 -14.06 6.78 4.36
C VAL A 17 -12.96 5.83 3.87
N TYR A 18 -12.09 6.31 2.99
CA TYR A 18 -10.95 5.54 2.50
C TYR A 18 -10.03 5.09 3.65
N GLU A 19 -9.63 6.02 4.53
CA GLU A 19 -8.77 5.72 5.67
C GLU A 19 -9.42 4.73 6.64
N GLN A 20 -10.70 4.91 6.97
CA GLN A 20 -11.43 3.99 7.83
C GLN A 20 -11.53 2.59 7.22
N LEU A 21 -11.80 2.48 5.91
CA LEU A 21 -11.83 1.18 5.22
C LEU A 21 -10.44 0.52 5.19
N MET A 22 -9.39 1.31 4.94
CA MET A 22 -8.02 0.81 4.98
C MET A 22 -7.64 0.32 6.37
N ASP A 23 -7.95 1.07 7.42
CA ASP A 23 -7.70 0.66 8.80
C ASP A 23 -8.45 -0.63 9.16
N ALA A 24 -9.73 -0.74 8.78
CA ALA A 24 -10.53 -1.94 9.01
C ALA A 24 -9.99 -3.17 8.25
N ILE A 25 -9.46 -2.97 7.03
CA ILE A 25 -8.77 -4.02 6.26
C ILE A 25 -7.47 -4.43 6.95
N MET A 26 -6.64 -3.47 7.35
CA MET A 26 -5.37 -3.73 8.00
C MET A 26 -5.54 -4.40 9.37
N ASN A 27 -6.57 -4.01 10.12
CA ASN A 27 -6.93 -4.61 11.41
C ASN A 27 -7.71 -5.93 11.27
N ARG A 28 -7.99 -6.40 10.02
CA ARG A 28 -8.73 -7.64 9.72
C ARG A 28 -10.20 -7.65 10.16
N GLU A 29 -10.76 -6.50 10.38
CA GLU A 29 -12.19 -6.34 10.61
C GLU A 29 -12.97 -6.59 9.31
N ILE A 30 -12.33 -6.26 8.17
CA ILE A 30 -12.80 -6.59 6.82
C ILE A 30 -11.91 -7.71 6.26
N GLY A 31 -12.48 -8.89 6.10
CA GLY A 31 -11.84 -10.08 5.54
C GLY A 31 -12.30 -10.42 4.11
N PRO A 32 -11.74 -11.49 3.50
CA PRO A 32 -12.06 -11.90 2.12
C PRO A 32 -13.54 -12.22 1.88
N ASP A 33 -14.21 -12.73 2.91
CA ASP A 33 -15.62 -13.12 2.85
C ASP A 33 -16.57 -11.93 3.01
N ASN A 34 -16.02 -10.75 3.42
CA ASN A 34 -16.82 -9.57 3.62
C ASN A 34 -17.17 -8.93 2.29
N ARG A 35 -18.45 -8.70 2.10
CA ARG A 35 -18.99 -7.97 0.95
C ARG A 35 -19.24 -6.52 1.35
N LEU A 36 -18.52 -5.60 0.74
CA LEU A 36 -18.65 -4.16 0.95
C LEU A 36 -19.73 -3.61 0.02
N VAL A 37 -20.91 -3.32 0.58
CA VAL A 37 -22.06 -2.80 -0.18
C VAL A 37 -22.18 -1.29 0.08
N GLN A 38 -22.14 -0.48 -0.97
CA GLN A 38 -22.16 0.99 -0.88
C GLN A 38 -23.32 1.52 -0.03
N ALA A 39 -24.53 0.99 -0.21
CA ALA A 39 -25.70 1.45 0.53
C ALA A 39 -25.64 1.14 2.02
N ARG A 40 -25.07 -0.01 2.38
CA ARG A 40 -24.89 -0.44 3.77
C ARG A 40 -23.84 0.43 4.47
N LEU A 41 -22.68 0.62 3.84
CA LEU A 41 -21.62 1.47 4.39
C LEU A 41 -22.07 2.92 4.54
N ALA A 42 -22.82 3.46 3.58
CA ALA A 42 -23.36 4.81 3.67
C ALA A 42 -24.33 4.97 4.86
N ALA A 43 -25.17 3.96 5.13
CA ALA A 43 -26.06 3.94 6.28
C ALA A 43 -25.30 3.81 7.62
N GLU A 44 -24.30 2.91 7.70
CA GLU A 44 -23.44 2.73 8.87
C GLU A 44 -22.66 4.00 9.24
N LEU A 45 -22.11 4.68 8.22
CA LEU A 45 -21.36 5.93 8.39
C LEU A 45 -22.26 7.18 8.51
N SER A 46 -23.57 7.03 8.34
CA SER A 46 -24.54 8.14 8.36
C SER A 46 -24.24 9.26 7.35
N ILE A 47 -23.74 8.88 6.16
CA ILE A 47 -23.40 9.80 5.06
C ILE A 47 -24.08 9.40 3.74
N SER A 48 -23.93 10.25 2.71
CA SER A 48 -24.44 9.91 1.38
C SER A 48 -23.59 8.83 0.70
N ARG A 49 -24.15 8.14 -0.30
CA ARG A 49 -23.46 7.07 -1.06
C ARG A 49 -22.27 7.60 -1.89
N THR A 50 -22.25 8.86 -2.25
CA THR A 50 -21.22 9.44 -3.15
C THR A 50 -19.81 9.30 -2.58
N PRO A 51 -19.46 9.82 -1.37
CA PRO A 51 -18.12 9.68 -0.81
C PRO A 51 -17.73 8.22 -0.55
N VAL A 52 -18.70 7.36 -0.18
CA VAL A 52 -18.45 5.91 -0.02
C VAL A 52 -18.06 5.27 -1.36
N ARG A 53 -18.77 5.61 -2.43
CA ARG A 53 -18.46 5.11 -3.77
C ARG A 53 -17.09 5.59 -4.24
N GLU A 54 -16.76 6.86 -4.02
CA GLU A 54 -15.47 7.44 -4.38
C GLU A 54 -14.32 6.70 -3.66
N ALA A 55 -14.44 6.47 -2.36
CA ALA A 55 -13.46 5.70 -1.58
C ALA A 55 -13.32 4.25 -2.06
N LEU A 56 -14.43 3.55 -2.28
CA LEU A 56 -14.41 2.16 -2.78
C LEU A 56 -13.81 2.05 -4.19
N MET A 57 -14.10 3.00 -5.07
CA MET A 57 -13.51 3.05 -6.41
C MET A 57 -12.01 3.36 -6.34
N GLN A 58 -11.58 4.21 -5.43
CA GLN A 58 -10.16 4.46 -5.21
C GLN A 58 -9.43 3.19 -4.74
N LEU A 59 -9.97 2.47 -3.77
CA LEU A 59 -9.42 1.19 -3.30
C LEU A 59 -9.39 0.12 -4.40
N GLU A 60 -10.38 0.12 -5.29
CA GLU A 60 -10.41 -0.77 -6.46
C GLU A 60 -9.34 -0.41 -7.48
N GLN A 61 -9.18 0.88 -7.80
CA GLN A 61 -8.12 1.35 -8.71
C GLN A 61 -6.72 1.05 -8.17
N GLU A 62 -6.56 1.08 -6.86
CA GLU A 62 -5.32 0.70 -6.17
C GLU A 62 -5.12 -0.82 -6.10
N GLY A 63 -6.12 -1.61 -6.47
CA GLY A 63 -6.07 -3.08 -6.46
C GLY A 63 -6.19 -3.70 -5.08
N VAL A 64 -6.71 -2.95 -4.10
CA VAL A 64 -7.05 -3.45 -2.76
C VAL A 64 -8.40 -4.17 -2.79
N LEU A 65 -9.33 -3.63 -3.54
CA LEU A 65 -10.66 -4.21 -3.75
C LEU A 65 -10.85 -4.62 -5.20
N GLU A 66 -11.80 -5.52 -5.42
CA GLU A 66 -12.34 -5.84 -6.74
C GLU A 66 -13.87 -5.72 -6.73
N VAL A 67 -14.43 -5.41 -7.88
CA VAL A 67 -15.89 -5.35 -8.06
C VAL A 67 -16.46 -6.76 -7.99
N SER A 68 -17.32 -7.04 -7.02
CA SER A 68 -18.02 -8.32 -6.89
C SER A 68 -19.41 -8.30 -7.52
N SER A 69 -20.06 -7.13 -7.60
CA SER A 69 -21.32 -6.87 -8.35
C SER A 69 -21.48 -5.36 -8.51
N ARG A 70 -22.58 -4.93 -9.20
CA ARG A 70 -22.83 -3.53 -9.58
C ARG A 70 -22.61 -2.49 -8.46
N ASP A 71 -22.94 -2.83 -7.20
CA ASP A 71 -22.88 -1.89 -6.07
C ASP A 71 -22.09 -2.48 -4.89
N SER A 72 -21.26 -3.49 -5.13
CA SER A 72 -20.48 -4.14 -4.07
C SER A 72 -19.07 -4.51 -4.48
N PHE A 73 -18.21 -4.49 -3.49
CA PHE A 73 -16.78 -4.77 -3.59
C PHE A 73 -16.40 -5.88 -2.60
N ARG A 74 -15.27 -6.50 -2.83
CA ARG A 74 -14.62 -7.43 -1.89
C ARG A 74 -13.11 -7.25 -1.97
N LEU A 75 -12.40 -7.78 -1.00
CA LEU A 75 -10.93 -7.78 -1.05
C LEU A 75 -10.44 -8.52 -2.30
N TYR A 76 -9.49 -7.91 -2.99
CA TYR A 76 -8.77 -8.57 -4.07
C TYR A 76 -7.74 -9.53 -3.46
N LEU A 77 -7.85 -10.80 -3.78
CA LEU A 77 -6.94 -11.83 -3.31
C LEU A 77 -5.89 -12.13 -4.37
N ILE A 78 -4.71 -11.60 -4.16
CA ILE A 78 -3.56 -11.87 -5.03
C ILE A 78 -3.15 -13.35 -4.93
N ASN A 79 -2.99 -14.03 -6.06
CA ASN A 79 -2.51 -15.40 -6.09
C ASN A 79 -0.97 -15.48 -6.01
N ASP A 80 -0.43 -16.70 -5.85
CA ASP A 80 1.01 -16.92 -5.69
C ASP A 80 1.86 -16.43 -6.86
N LYS A 81 1.32 -16.52 -8.08
CA LYS A 81 2.01 -16.03 -9.28
C LYS A 81 2.06 -14.52 -9.28
N GLU A 82 0.93 -13.87 -9.08
CA GLU A 82 0.83 -12.41 -9.02
C GLU A 82 1.70 -11.83 -7.89
N PHE A 83 1.75 -12.53 -6.76
CA PHE A 83 2.65 -12.16 -5.67
C PHE A 83 4.13 -12.16 -6.10
N ARG A 84 4.58 -13.26 -6.74
CA ARG A 84 5.96 -13.32 -7.26
C ARG A 84 6.22 -12.25 -8.31
N ASP A 85 5.28 -12.05 -9.24
CA ASP A 85 5.41 -11.03 -10.29
C ASP A 85 5.53 -9.61 -9.67
N LEU A 86 4.76 -9.34 -8.61
CA LEU A 86 4.79 -8.07 -7.88
C LEU A 86 6.15 -7.83 -7.19
N TYR A 87 6.69 -8.86 -6.54
CA TYR A 87 8.02 -8.77 -5.92
C TYR A 87 9.14 -8.65 -6.93
N GLN A 88 9.03 -9.28 -8.09
CA GLN A 88 9.98 -9.09 -9.21
C GLN A 88 9.93 -7.66 -9.74
N ALA A 89 8.73 -7.08 -9.90
CA ALA A 89 8.58 -5.68 -10.32
C ALA A 89 9.21 -4.73 -9.28
N ARG A 90 8.97 -4.96 -7.99
CA ARG A 90 9.57 -4.21 -6.90
C ARG A 90 11.11 -4.32 -6.91
N ALA A 91 11.64 -5.54 -7.04
CA ALA A 91 13.09 -5.77 -7.11
C ALA A 91 13.73 -5.07 -8.30
N ALA A 92 13.06 -5.00 -9.45
CA ALA A 92 13.55 -4.25 -10.62
C ALA A 92 13.64 -2.74 -10.33
N ILE A 93 12.62 -2.15 -9.67
CA ILE A 93 12.62 -0.72 -9.30
C ILE A 93 13.73 -0.44 -8.29
N GLU A 94 13.76 -1.19 -7.19
CA GLU A 94 14.74 -0.99 -6.11
C GLU A 94 16.18 -1.28 -6.59
N GLY A 95 16.38 -2.30 -7.42
CA GLY A 95 17.66 -2.62 -8.02
C GLY A 95 18.17 -1.50 -8.93
N GLN A 96 17.28 -0.85 -9.70
CA GLN A 96 17.68 0.31 -10.50
C GLN A 96 18.00 1.53 -9.62
N CYS A 97 17.26 1.74 -8.53
CA CYS A 97 17.57 2.78 -7.56
C CYS A 97 18.94 2.55 -6.90
N ALA A 98 19.24 1.30 -6.55
CA ALA A 98 20.56 0.92 -6.00
C ALA A 98 21.69 1.27 -6.97
N ARG A 99 21.54 0.99 -8.26
CA ARG A 99 22.54 1.37 -9.28
C ARG A 99 22.74 2.89 -9.38
N ILE A 100 21.64 3.66 -9.38
CA ILE A 100 21.69 5.14 -9.41
C ILE A 100 22.44 5.68 -8.19
N LEU A 101 22.14 5.15 -7.00
CA LEU A 101 22.77 5.57 -5.75
C LEU A 101 24.26 5.17 -5.70
N ALA A 102 24.61 4.00 -6.24
CA ALA A 102 25.99 3.50 -6.27
C ALA A 102 26.88 4.23 -7.30
N ASP A 103 26.28 4.73 -8.39
CA ASP A 103 27.04 5.45 -9.43
C ASP A 103 27.62 6.80 -8.90
N LYS A 104 26.89 7.49 -8.04
CA LYS A 104 27.30 8.76 -7.42
C LYS A 104 26.93 8.78 -5.94
N PRO A 105 27.63 8.04 -5.10
CA PRO A 105 27.33 7.95 -3.69
C PRO A 105 27.55 9.30 -3.00
N LYS A 106 26.51 9.80 -2.31
CA LYS A 106 26.58 11.03 -1.52
C LYS A 106 26.46 10.65 -0.04
N PRO A 107 27.41 11.06 0.82
CA PRO A 107 27.37 10.76 2.26
C PRO A 107 26.04 11.18 2.92
N GLU A 108 25.49 12.33 2.49
CA GLU A 108 24.23 12.87 3.03
C GLU A 108 23.05 11.94 2.69
N THR A 109 23.01 11.42 1.46
CA THR A 109 21.98 10.47 1.00
C THR A 109 22.04 9.17 1.80
N ILE A 110 23.23 8.64 2.01
CA ILE A 110 23.46 7.44 2.82
C ILE A 110 23.05 7.68 4.28
N ALA A 111 23.37 8.86 4.84
CA ALA A 111 23.01 9.22 6.18
C ALA A 111 21.48 9.30 6.38
N GLU A 112 20.75 9.88 5.42
CA GLU A 112 19.28 9.95 5.47
C GLU A 112 18.62 8.57 5.37
N ILE A 113 19.08 7.70 4.47
CA ILE A 113 18.58 6.33 4.38
C ILE A 113 18.83 5.59 5.72
N ARG A 114 20.06 5.67 6.24
CA ARG A 114 20.42 5.03 7.52
C ARG A 114 19.61 5.56 8.70
N LYS A 115 19.30 6.85 8.72
CA LYS A 115 18.46 7.47 9.74
C LYS A 115 17.05 6.89 9.70
N THR A 116 16.45 6.77 8.50
CA THR A 116 15.12 6.17 8.33
C THR A 116 15.12 4.71 8.78
N VAL A 117 16.09 3.91 8.36
CA VAL A 117 16.20 2.50 8.78
C VAL A 117 16.25 2.40 10.30
N LYS A 118 17.12 3.15 10.97
CA LYS A 118 17.27 3.13 12.44
C LYS A 118 15.99 3.57 13.18
N PHE A 119 15.25 4.51 12.61
CA PHE A 119 13.98 4.97 13.19
C PHE A 119 12.91 3.90 13.08
N GLU A 120 12.77 3.31 11.90
CA GLU A 120 11.72 2.32 11.61
C GLU A 120 12.03 0.91 12.15
N GLU A 121 13.30 0.58 12.42
CA GLU A 121 13.68 -0.69 13.08
C GLU A 121 13.32 -0.72 14.57
N ASN A 122 13.06 0.44 15.18
CA ASN A 122 12.76 0.54 16.62
C ASN A 122 11.25 0.39 16.92
N ILE A 123 10.63 -0.68 16.37
CA ILE A 123 9.20 -0.97 16.46
C ILE A 123 8.89 -2.20 17.34
N GLU A 124 9.63 -2.38 18.44
CA GLU A 124 9.38 -3.46 19.40
C GLU A 124 7.92 -3.43 19.89
N GLY A 125 7.22 -4.56 19.78
CA GLY A 125 5.82 -4.68 20.19
C GLY A 125 4.79 -4.07 19.21
N ALA A 126 5.23 -3.64 18.02
CA ALA A 126 4.34 -3.09 17.02
C ALA A 126 3.35 -4.12 16.46
N ASP A 127 2.15 -3.65 16.13
CA ASP A 127 1.18 -4.45 15.39
C ASP A 127 1.59 -4.65 13.91
N ALA A 128 0.81 -5.46 13.19
CA ALA A 128 1.10 -5.77 11.79
C ALA A 128 1.08 -4.52 10.90
N LYS A 129 0.25 -3.53 11.21
CA LYS A 129 0.15 -2.26 10.48
C LYS A 129 1.42 -1.44 10.66
N ALA A 130 1.86 -1.24 11.91
CA ALA A 130 3.07 -0.48 12.21
C ALA A 130 4.31 -1.11 11.55
N TYR A 131 4.43 -2.45 11.59
CA TYR A 131 5.50 -3.15 10.88
C TYR A 131 5.46 -2.92 9.37
N PHE A 132 4.27 -2.98 8.79
CA PHE A 132 4.08 -2.75 7.36
C PHE A 132 4.42 -1.32 6.95
N ASP A 133 3.97 -0.34 7.73
CA ASP A 133 4.24 1.09 7.49
C ASP A 133 5.74 1.40 7.61
N ALA A 134 6.42 0.85 8.61
CA ALA A 134 7.86 0.97 8.77
C ALA A 134 8.62 0.37 7.58
N ASN A 135 8.26 -0.84 7.17
CA ASN A 135 8.84 -1.48 5.99
C ASN A 135 8.66 -0.63 4.74
N ARG A 136 7.45 -0.09 4.53
CA ARG A 136 7.18 0.83 3.43
C ARG A 136 8.06 2.07 3.50
N ALA A 137 8.16 2.69 4.66
CA ALA A 137 8.93 3.92 4.86
C ALA A 137 10.40 3.72 4.49
N ILE A 138 11.01 2.61 4.90
CA ILE A 138 12.41 2.25 4.58
C ILE A 138 12.60 2.13 3.06
N HIS A 139 11.81 1.29 2.42
CA HIS A 139 11.94 1.04 0.98
C HIS A 139 11.60 2.28 0.14
N ARG A 140 10.56 3.02 0.53
CA ARG A 140 10.18 4.26 -0.12
C ARG A 140 11.25 5.33 -0.02
N LYS A 141 11.86 5.49 1.16
CA LYS A 141 12.97 6.42 1.36
C LYS A 141 14.15 6.06 0.47
N PHE A 142 14.48 4.79 0.38
CA PHE A 142 15.55 4.32 -0.51
C PHE A 142 15.30 4.69 -1.98
N VAL A 143 14.09 4.46 -2.48
CA VAL A 143 13.70 4.84 -3.86
C VAL A 143 13.67 6.34 -4.06
N GLU A 144 13.15 7.11 -3.10
CA GLU A 144 13.11 8.57 -3.11
C GLU A 144 14.53 9.17 -3.24
N MET A 145 15.49 8.64 -2.48
CA MET A 145 16.87 9.12 -2.47
C MET A 145 17.62 8.86 -3.78
N ALA A 146 17.14 7.96 -4.65
CA ALA A 146 17.65 7.80 -6.01
C ALA A 146 17.32 9.00 -6.92
N GLY A 147 16.40 9.90 -6.50
CA GLY A 147 16.10 11.15 -7.19
C GLY A 147 15.35 11.00 -8.52
N ASN A 148 14.81 9.82 -8.82
CA ASN A 148 14.03 9.57 -10.03
C ASN A 148 12.53 9.48 -9.67
N ARG A 149 11.79 10.57 -9.95
CA ARG A 149 10.37 10.67 -9.63
C ARG A 149 9.52 9.55 -10.25
N PHE A 150 9.87 9.09 -11.45
CA PHE A 150 9.10 8.04 -12.12
C PHE A 150 9.28 6.68 -11.45
N LEU A 151 10.50 6.36 -10.99
CA LEU A 151 10.72 5.16 -10.18
C LEU A 151 9.95 5.23 -8.86
N LEU A 152 9.86 6.42 -8.23
CA LEU A 152 9.09 6.62 -7.02
C LEU A 152 7.58 6.42 -7.25
N GLU A 153 7.04 6.99 -8.32
CA GLU A 153 5.63 6.81 -8.72
C GLU A 153 5.31 5.32 -9.01
N MET A 154 6.20 4.62 -9.71
CA MET A 154 6.07 3.18 -9.98
C MET A 154 6.15 2.37 -8.69
N PHE A 155 7.07 2.69 -7.79
CA PHE A 155 7.19 2.05 -6.48
C PHE A 155 5.91 2.23 -5.66
N ASP A 156 5.39 3.45 -5.54
CA ASP A 156 4.15 3.73 -4.81
C ASP A 156 2.95 2.98 -5.41
N MET A 157 2.89 2.83 -6.74
CA MET A 157 1.86 2.04 -7.43
C MET A 157 1.97 0.54 -7.11
N VAL A 158 3.18 -0.02 -7.17
CA VAL A 158 3.44 -1.43 -6.85
C VAL A 158 3.16 -1.69 -5.38
N TRP A 159 3.60 -0.78 -4.50
CA TRP A 159 3.42 -0.92 -3.05
C TRP A 159 1.95 -0.92 -2.64
N ARG A 160 1.11 -0.08 -3.23
CA ARG A 160 -0.34 -0.09 -2.96
C ARG A 160 -0.97 -1.46 -3.18
N LYS A 161 -0.54 -2.18 -4.20
CA LYS A 161 -1.00 -3.56 -4.45
C LYS A 161 -0.51 -4.55 -3.40
N VAL A 162 0.63 -4.30 -2.77
CA VAL A 162 1.13 -5.08 -1.63
C VAL A 162 0.28 -4.87 -0.38
N MET A 163 -0.41 -3.72 -0.26
CA MET A 163 -1.28 -3.41 0.90
C MET A 163 -2.44 -4.39 1.08
N ALA A 164 -2.95 -4.97 0.02
CA ALA A 164 -3.95 -6.04 0.10
C ALA A 164 -3.39 -7.36 0.72
N PHE A 165 -2.09 -7.39 0.97
CA PHE A 165 -1.31 -8.56 1.30
C PHE A 165 -1.18 -8.94 2.80
N PRO A 166 -1.24 -8.04 3.80
CA PRO A 166 -1.11 -8.41 5.22
C PRO A 166 -2.11 -9.49 5.63
N PHE A 167 -3.22 -9.58 4.91
CA PHE A 167 -4.23 -10.61 5.11
C PHE A 167 -3.74 -12.01 4.70
N MET A 168 -2.90 -12.11 3.67
CA MET A 168 -2.35 -13.40 3.21
C MET A 168 -1.13 -13.88 4.03
N LEU A 169 -0.37 -12.98 4.62
CA LEU A 169 0.86 -13.30 5.34
C LEU A 169 0.65 -14.24 6.54
N GLN A 170 -0.50 -14.18 7.18
CA GLN A 170 -0.78 -15.06 8.33
C GLN A 170 -1.16 -16.49 7.96
N PHE A 171 -1.62 -16.71 6.74
CA PHE A 171 -1.93 -18.07 6.29
C PHE A 171 -0.70 -18.82 5.74
N ARG A 172 0.43 -18.13 5.54
CA ARG A 172 1.64 -18.70 4.90
C ARG A 172 2.96 -18.25 5.52
N THR A 173 3.09 -18.34 6.82
CA THR A 173 4.35 -18.08 7.55
C THR A 173 5.57 -18.85 6.99
N SER A 174 5.38 -19.95 6.27
CA SER A 174 6.46 -20.74 5.68
C SER A 174 7.12 -20.12 4.43
N ILE A 175 6.41 -19.29 3.67
CA ILE A 175 6.97 -18.71 2.41
C ILE A 175 7.81 -17.48 2.69
N LEU A 176 7.47 -16.68 3.71
CA LEU A 176 8.26 -15.48 4.04
C LEU A 176 9.63 -15.80 4.60
N LEU A 177 9.75 -16.84 5.39
CA LEU A 177 11.05 -17.31 5.88
C LEU A 177 11.94 -17.77 4.72
N SER A 178 11.37 -18.44 3.70
CA SER A 178 12.14 -18.86 2.53
C SER A 178 12.53 -17.70 1.61
N LEU A 179 11.69 -16.67 1.47
CA LEU A 179 12.01 -15.47 0.67
C LEU A 179 13.06 -14.59 1.34
N TRP A 180 13.00 -14.44 2.67
CA TRP A 180 14.04 -13.79 3.46
C TRP A 180 15.41 -14.48 3.27
N GLU A 181 15.46 -15.81 3.31
CA GLU A 181 16.69 -16.58 3.10
C GLU A 181 17.26 -16.44 1.69
N ILE A 182 16.41 -16.31 0.67
CA ILE A 182 16.84 -16.16 -0.73
C ILE A 182 17.37 -14.76 -1.02
N THR A 183 16.78 -13.73 -0.42
CA THR A 183 17.10 -12.32 -0.75
C THR A 183 18.36 -11.82 -0.04
N TRP A 184 18.73 -12.40 1.11
CA TRP A 184 19.83 -11.89 1.96
C TRP A 184 21.02 -12.86 2.12
N ARG A 185 20.97 -14.07 1.52
CA ARG A 185 22.10 -15.03 1.52
C ARG A 185 22.89 -15.08 0.20
N SER A 186 22.51 -14.35 -0.81
CA SER A 186 23.26 -14.15 -2.07
C SER A 186 23.88 -12.75 -2.12
#